data_9493163718c1360fad0dd669c03137b6
#
_entry.id   9493163718c1360fad0dd669c03137b6
#
_cell.length_a   1.000
_cell.length_b   1.000
_cell.length_c   1.000
_cell.angle_alpha   90.00
_cell.angle_beta   90.00
_cell.angle_gamma   90.00
#
_symmetry.space_group_name_H-M   'P 1'
#
loop_
_entity.id
_entity.type
_entity.pdbx_description
1 polymer ?
#
loop_
_entity_poly.entity_id
_entity_poly.type
_entity_poly.pdbx_seq_one_letter_code
_entity_poly.pdbx_strand_id
1 'polypeptide(L)'
;MLNRDSIDAVNFDPAVEESLQRITAPMTTAASYVKSVEDAIYTHPKLTDDYDAIDVYIDTERYTIVPRSVAEDSAAMRDIADSLYPSERLNVVCTCAEVPPFHGDDGGEAFAAMFIEPALEGFLRRTFVQARIMHRMVPLTRYFEACGRLLGNAGKMHIHRRAHAVDIIAFDGKGLSMANTFATAGGDD
;
A
#
# COMPACT_ATOMS: atom_id res chain seq x y z
N MET A 1 -3.99 7.97 -1.96
CA MET A 1 -4.13 6.50 -2.07
C MET A 1 -4.78 6.18 -3.40
N LEU A 2 -4.20 5.29 -4.17
CA LEU A 2 -4.76 4.80 -5.43
C LEU A 2 -5.64 3.59 -5.13
N ASN A 3 -6.94 3.75 -5.25
CA ASN A 3 -7.94 2.69 -5.11
C ASN A 3 -8.33 2.14 -6.49
N ARG A 4 -9.26 1.19 -6.51
CA ARG A 4 -9.79 0.63 -7.75
C ARG A 4 -10.56 1.67 -8.58
N ASP A 5 -11.31 2.55 -7.92
CA ASP A 5 -12.29 3.44 -8.54
C ASP A 5 -12.03 4.94 -8.27
N SER A 6 -11.01 5.26 -7.46
CA SER A 6 -10.70 6.65 -7.08
C SER A 6 -9.26 6.84 -6.67
N ILE A 7 -8.83 8.09 -6.73
CA ILE A 7 -7.62 8.58 -6.07
C ILE A 7 -8.06 9.43 -4.88
N ASP A 8 -7.70 9.00 -3.67
CA ASP A 8 -7.88 9.80 -2.47
C ASP A 8 -6.54 10.41 -2.06
N ALA A 9 -6.47 11.71 -2.04
CA ALA A 9 -5.28 12.45 -1.66
C ALA A 9 -5.55 13.30 -0.42
N VAL A 10 -4.52 13.47 0.37
CA VAL A 10 -4.48 14.41 1.49
C VAL A 10 -3.21 15.22 1.33
N ASN A 11 -3.35 16.54 1.25
CA ASN A 11 -2.24 17.46 1.35
C ASN A 11 -2.34 18.26 2.65
N PHE A 12 -1.22 18.61 3.22
CA PHE A 12 -1.14 19.43 4.41
C PHE A 12 0.23 20.10 4.49
N ASP A 13 0.25 21.26 5.11
CA ASP A 13 1.48 21.95 5.51
C ASP A 13 1.65 21.76 7.02
N PRO A 14 2.71 21.06 7.47
CA PRO A 14 2.92 20.83 8.90
C PRO A 14 3.17 22.10 9.71
N ALA A 15 3.52 23.21 9.07
CA ALA A 15 3.73 24.51 9.71
C ALA A 15 2.44 25.32 9.85
N VAL A 16 1.33 24.91 9.23
CA VAL A 16 0.07 25.64 9.20
C VAL A 16 -1.04 24.80 9.83
N GLU A 17 -1.55 25.24 10.97
CA GLU A 17 -2.70 24.62 11.62
C GLU A 17 -3.91 24.66 10.69
N GLU A 18 -4.67 23.56 10.61
CA GLU A 18 -5.85 23.40 9.75
C GLU A 18 -5.57 23.42 8.22
N SER A 19 -4.32 23.23 7.79
CA SER A 19 -3.99 23.20 6.35
C SER A 19 -4.48 21.95 5.63
N LEU A 20 -4.92 20.91 6.35
CA LEU A 20 -5.29 19.62 5.81
C LEU A 20 -6.43 19.73 4.79
N GLN A 21 -6.13 19.39 3.54
CA GLN A 21 -7.10 19.34 2.45
C GLN A 21 -7.24 17.90 1.95
N ARG A 22 -8.48 17.49 1.71
CA ARG A 22 -8.78 16.19 1.10
C ARG A 22 -9.26 16.38 -0.32
N ILE A 23 -8.77 15.54 -1.22
CA ILE A 23 -9.13 15.51 -2.63
C ILE A 23 -9.54 14.07 -2.95
N THR A 24 -10.73 13.88 -3.49
CA THR A 24 -11.15 12.61 -4.05
C THR A 24 -11.37 12.81 -5.54
N ALA A 25 -10.54 12.15 -6.35
CA ALA A 25 -10.63 12.16 -7.80
C ALA A 25 -11.21 10.81 -8.26
N PRO A 26 -12.44 10.77 -8.77
CA PRO A 26 -13.01 9.54 -9.30
C PRO A 26 -12.25 9.13 -10.56
N MET A 27 -12.00 7.83 -10.71
CA MET A 27 -11.45 7.26 -11.93
C MET A 27 -12.58 6.91 -12.90
N THR A 28 -12.47 7.42 -14.11
CA THR A 28 -13.39 7.03 -15.21
C THR A 28 -12.99 5.67 -15.76
N THR A 29 -13.97 4.91 -16.25
CA THR A 29 -13.71 3.62 -16.91
C THR A 29 -12.98 3.88 -18.23
N ALA A 30 -11.67 3.83 -18.21
CA ALA A 30 -10.82 3.94 -19.38
C ALA A 30 -10.42 2.54 -19.91
N ALA A 31 -9.68 2.51 -21.01
CA ALA A 31 -9.21 1.27 -21.64
C ALA A 31 -8.29 0.43 -20.74
N SER A 32 -7.65 1.04 -19.75
CA SER A 32 -6.83 0.35 -18.75
C SER A 32 -6.82 1.12 -17.43
N TYR A 33 -6.48 0.40 -16.33
CA TYR A 33 -6.33 1.01 -15.02
C TYR A 33 -5.30 2.15 -15.01
N VAL A 34 -4.16 1.95 -15.66
CA VAL A 34 -3.10 2.97 -15.77
C VAL A 34 -3.64 4.24 -16.43
N LYS A 35 -4.40 4.08 -17.51
CA LYS A 35 -5.01 5.24 -18.20
C LYS A 35 -6.02 5.96 -17.34
N SER A 36 -6.81 5.24 -16.56
CA SER A 36 -7.76 5.84 -15.60
C SER A 36 -7.03 6.66 -14.53
N VAL A 37 -5.90 6.15 -14.04
CA VAL A 37 -5.03 6.86 -13.07
C VAL A 37 -4.43 8.12 -13.70
N GLU A 38 -3.89 8.02 -14.91
CA GLU A 38 -3.35 9.18 -15.66
C GLU A 38 -4.40 10.28 -15.81
N ASP A 39 -5.58 9.92 -16.31
CA ASP A 39 -6.66 10.88 -16.57
C ASP A 39 -7.13 11.55 -15.26
N ALA A 40 -7.27 10.78 -14.19
CA ALA A 40 -7.66 11.30 -12.89
C ALA A 40 -6.62 12.28 -12.32
N ILE A 41 -5.34 11.99 -12.45
CA ILE A 41 -4.26 12.87 -11.99
C ILE A 41 -4.24 14.17 -12.81
N TYR A 42 -4.28 14.10 -14.13
CA TYR A 42 -4.19 15.28 -14.98
C TYR A 42 -5.46 16.16 -14.95
N THR A 43 -6.61 15.61 -14.59
CA THR A 43 -7.82 16.40 -14.39
C THR A 43 -7.90 17.12 -13.05
N HIS A 44 -7.00 16.80 -12.13
CA HIS A 44 -6.94 17.39 -10.78
C HIS A 44 -5.57 18.06 -10.53
N PRO A 45 -5.37 19.31 -10.95
CA PRO A 45 -4.07 20.00 -10.88
C PRO A 45 -3.43 19.96 -9.50
N LYS A 46 -4.23 20.03 -8.44
CA LYS A 46 -3.74 19.94 -7.05
C LYS A 46 -3.01 18.62 -6.72
N LEU A 47 -3.16 17.57 -7.52
CA LEU A 47 -2.41 16.32 -7.34
C LEU A 47 -0.99 16.41 -7.89
N THR A 48 -0.72 17.42 -8.72
CA THR A 48 0.58 17.64 -9.38
C THR A 48 1.24 18.96 -8.98
N ASP A 49 0.74 19.62 -7.92
CA ASP A 49 1.40 20.77 -7.32
C ASP A 49 2.79 20.39 -6.78
N ASP A 50 3.64 21.38 -6.58
CA ASP A 50 4.99 21.18 -6.06
C ASP A 50 4.92 20.93 -4.55
N TYR A 51 5.12 19.67 -4.16
CA TYR A 51 5.14 19.23 -2.78
C TYR A 51 6.54 18.80 -2.36
N ASP A 52 6.95 19.13 -1.14
CA ASP A 52 8.24 18.74 -0.57
C ASP A 52 8.40 17.22 -0.42
N ALA A 53 7.30 16.51 -0.18
CA ALA A 53 7.29 15.06 -0.09
C ALA A 53 5.96 14.48 -0.59
N ILE A 54 6.05 13.39 -1.32
CA ILE A 54 4.89 12.70 -1.87
C ILE A 54 4.96 11.21 -1.50
N ASP A 55 3.92 10.74 -0.82
CA ASP A 55 3.70 9.34 -0.53
C ASP A 55 2.53 8.81 -1.37
N VAL A 56 2.81 7.83 -2.21
CA VAL A 56 1.80 7.16 -3.03
C VAL A 56 1.51 5.79 -2.44
N TYR A 57 0.31 5.61 -1.91
CA TYR A 57 -0.16 4.32 -1.41
C TYR A 57 -1.06 3.67 -2.43
N ILE A 58 -0.73 2.42 -2.80
CA ILE A 58 -1.52 1.64 -3.75
C ILE A 58 -2.35 0.60 -2.99
N ASP A 59 -3.65 0.58 -3.26
CA ASP A 59 -4.57 -0.44 -2.77
C ASP A 59 -4.65 -1.57 -3.82
N THR A 60 -3.91 -2.62 -3.58
CA THR A 60 -3.93 -3.84 -4.40
C THR A 60 -3.99 -5.07 -3.50
N GLU A 61 -4.54 -6.15 -4.00
CA GLU A 61 -4.48 -7.46 -3.33
C GLU A 61 -3.16 -8.19 -3.59
N ARG A 62 -2.32 -7.64 -4.49
CA ARG A 62 -1.04 -8.22 -4.90
C ARG A 62 0.07 -7.75 -4.01
N TYR A 63 0.16 -8.32 -2.83
CA TYR A 63 1.25 -8.05 -1.89
C TYR A 63 1.53 -9.25 -1.00
N THR A 64 2.67 -9.23 -0.37
CA THR A 64 3.06 -10.17 0.69
C THR A 64 3.99 -9.50 1.69
N ILE A 65 4.13 -10.07 2.87
CA ILE A 65 5.11 -9.63 3.86
C ILE A 65 6.30 -10.57 3.78
N VAL A 66 7.49 -10.02 3.65
CA VAL A 66 8.73 -10.76 3.51
C VAL A 66 9.82 -10.24 4.45
N PRO A 67 10.79 -11.05 4.86
CA PRO A 67 11.95 -10.57 5.59
C PRO A 67 12.88 -9.75 4.69
N ARG A 68 13.77 -8.94 5.29
CA ARG A 68 14.73 -8.09 4.57
C ARG A 68 15.54 -8.89 3.55
N SER A 69 16.07 -10.05 3.94
CA SER A 69 16.89 -10.88 3.06
C SER A 69 16.20 -11.28 1.74
N VAL A 70 14.89 -11.45 1.78
CA VAL A 70 14.07 -11.73 0.60
C VAL A 70 13.74 -10.45 -0.15
N ALA A 71 13.41 -9.36 0.56
CA ALA A 71 13.07 -8.09 -0.06
C ALA A 71 14.25 -7.49 -0.86
N GLU A 72 15.48 -7.76 -0.45
CA GLU A 72 16.70 -7.31 -1.12
C GLU A 72 17.17 -8.27 -2.24
N ASP A 73 16.61 -9.47 -2.33
CA ASP A 73 16.89 -10.44 -3.38
C ASP A 73 15.85 -10.36 -4.50
N SER A 74 16.25 -9.72 -5.60
CA SER A 74 15.36 -9.55 -6.77
C SER A 74 14.98 -10.88 -7.47
N ALA A 75 15.79 -11.93 -7.34
CA ALA A 75 15.46 -13.24 -7.90
C ALA A 75 14.40 -13.94 -7.02
N ALA A 76 14.61 -13.95 -5.71
CA ALA A 76 13.64 -14.51 -4.77
C ALA A 76 12.28 -13.76 -4.87
N MET A 77 12.30 -12.45 -5.00
CA MET A 77 11.07 -11.66 -5.17
C MET A 77 10.34 -12.00 -6.48
N ARG A 78 11.07 -12.27 -7.55
CA ARG A 78 10.47 -12.70 -8.82
C ARG A 78 9.86 -14.09 -8.71
N ASP A 79 10.55 -15.02 -8.07
CA ASP A 79 10.05 -16.38 -7.84
C ASP A 79 8.76 -16.37 -6.99
N ILE A 80 8.69 -15.49 -5.99
CA ILE A 80 7.48 -15.28 -5.20
C ILE A 80 6.35 -14.72 -6.06
N ALA A 81 6.61 -13.69 -6.87
CA ALA A 81 5.61 -13.11 -7.77
C ALA A 81 5.09 -14.16 -8.76
N ASP A 82 5.97 -14.94 -9.37
CA ASP A 82 5.63 -16.01 -10.31
C ASP A 82 4.82 -17.13 -9.66
N SER A 83 5.08 -17.42 -8.39
CA SER A 83 4.35 -18.43 -7.63
C SER A 83 2.95 -17.95 -7.23
N LEU A 84 2.84 -16.70 -6.77
CA LEU A 84 1.57 -16.14 -6.29
C LEU A 84 0.67 -15.69 -7.43
N TYR A 85 1.27 -15.18 -8.52
CA TYR A 85 0.56 -14.57 -9.66
C TYR A 85 1.06 -15.13 -11.01
N PRO A 86 0.89 -16.43 -11.28
CA PRO A 86 1.49 -17.09 -12.43
C PRO A 86 1.02 -16.58 -13.79
N SER A 87 -0.16 -16.01 -13.86
CA SER A 87 -0.71 -15.42 -15.09
C SER A 87 -0.09 -14.07 -15.47
N GLU A 88 0.68 -13.46 -14.58
CA GLU A 88 1.19 -12.10 -14.71
C GLU A 88 2.73 -12.01 -14.69
N ARG A 89 3.39 -13.15 -14.87
CA ARG A 89 4.85 -13.35 -14.69
C ARG A 89 5.76 -12.30 -15.35
N LEU A 90 5.34 -11.72 -16.47
CA LEU A 90 6.21 -10.85 -17.26
C LEU A 90 5.95 -9.35 -17.07
N ASN A 91 4.94 -8.98 -16.28
CA ASN A 91 4.43 -7.62 -16.24
C ASN A 91 4.34 -7.02 -14.82
N VAL A 92 5.06 -7.59 -13.87
CA VAL A 92 4.97 -7.15 -12.47
C VAL A 92 6.32 -6.69 -11.96
N VAL A 93 6.37 -5.52 -11.37
CA VAL A 93 7.53 -5.04 -10.60
C VAL A 93 7.25 -5.12 -9.12
N CYS A 94 8.28 -5.41 -8.34
CA CYS A 94 8.18 -5.44 -6.89
C CYS A 94 8.61 -4.11 -6.30
N THR A 95 7.76 -3.55 -5.46
CA THR A 95 8.09 -2.39 -4.62
C THR A 95 7.95 -2.79 -3.15
N CYS A 96 9.04 -2.69 -2.40
CA CYS A 96 9.11 -3.07 -1.00
C CYS A 96 9.18 -1.84 -0.10
N ALA A 97 8.47 -1.88 1.02
CA ALA A 97 8.55 -0.87 2.07
C ALA A 97 8.46 -1.52 3.44
N GLU A 98 9.29 -1.02 4.36
CA GLU A 98 9.37 -1.53 5.73
C GLU A 98 8.03 -1.41 6.46
N VAL A 99 7.67 -2.47 7.18
CA VAL A 99 6.55 -2.56 8.11
C VAL A 99 7.08 -2.81 9.53
N PRO A 100 6.24 -2.77 10.57
CA PRO A 100 6.66 -3.19 11.91
C PRO A 100 7.33 -4.55 11.88
N PRO A 101 8.35 -4.81 12.72
CA PRO A 101 9.06 -6.08 12.76
C PRO A 101 8.11 -7.27 12.83
N PHE A 102 8.31 -8.26 11.98
CA PHE A 102 7.51 -9.46 11.98
C PHE A 102 7.95 -10.38 13.13
N HIS A 103 6.98 -11.03 13.77
CA HIS A 103 7.27 -12.05 14.76
C HIS A 103 7.89 -13.28 14.08
N GLY A 104 9.19 -13.31 13.99
CA GLY A 104 9.98 -14.46 13.54
C GLY A 104 11.06 -14.74 14.57
N ASP A 105 11.73 -15.87 14.42
CA ASP A 105 12.72 -16.34 15.40
C ASP A 105 13.86 -15.33 15.66
N ASP A 106 14.08 -14.37 14.75
CA ASP A 106 15.19 -13.42 14.82
C ASP A 106 14.77 -11.96 15.03
N GLY A 107 13.48 -11.65 15.21
CA GLY A 107 13.00 -10.26 15.37
C GLY A 107 13.40 -9.34 14.19
N GLY A 108 13.55 -9.92 13.01
CA GLY A 108 14.11 -9.26 11.84
C GLY A 108 13.16 -8.25 11.21
N GLU A 109 13.73 -7.32 10.46
CA GLU A 109 13.00 -6.34 9.70
C GLU A 109 12.10 -7.02 8.66
N ALA A 110 10.87 -6.53 8.56
CA ALA A 110 9.87 -7.02 7.64
C ALA A 110 9.47 -5.94 6.64
N PHE A 111 9.13 -6.36 5.44
CA PHE A 111 8.78 -5.49 4.33
C PHE A 111 7.47 -5.94 3.69
N ALA A 112 6.60 -4.99 3.41
CA ALA A 112 5.48 -5.23 2.51
C ALA A 112 5.99 -5.16 1.06
N ALA A 113 6.02 -6.28 0.39
CA ALA A 113 6.34 -6.39 -1.01
C ALA A 113 5.05 -6.31 -1.82
N MET A 114 4.97 -5.35 -2.72
CA MET A 114 3.82 -5.10 -3.58
C MET A 114 4.21 -5.37 -5.04
N PHE A 115 3.31 -6.00 -5.78
CA PHE A 115 3.50 -6.33 -7.18
C PHE A 115 2.55 -5.49 -8.04
N ILE A 116 3.12 -4.64 -8.90
CA ILE A 116 2.37 -3.72 -9.75
C ILE A 116 2.84 -3.77 -11.21
N GLU A 117 1.99 -3.32 -12.11
CA GLU A 117 2.33 -3.25 -13.53
C GLU A 117 3.47 -2.24 -13.78
N PRO A 118 4.49 -2.58 -14.59
CA PRO A 118 5.58 -1.67 -14.91
C PRO A 118 5.13 -0.33 -15.49
N ALA A 119 4.04 -0.34 -16.25
CA ALA A 119 3.47 0.88 -16.83
C ALA A 119 2.95 1.84 -15.76
N LEU A 120 2.30 1.33 -14.70
CA LEU A 120 1.84 2.13 -13.58
C LEU A 120 3.02 2.71 -12.79
N GLU A 121 3.99 1.87 -12.44
CA GLU A 121 5.18 2.35 -11.73
C GLU A 121 5.90 3.42 -12.53
N GLY A 122 6.15 3.17 -13.81
CA GLY A 122 6.84 4.11 -14.70
C GLY A 122 6.10 5.43 -14.84
N PHE A 123 4.77 5.42 -14.89
CA PHE A 123 3.96 6.63 -14.89
C PHE A 123 4.10 7.40 -13.57
N LEU A 124 3.92 6.74 -12.44
CA LEU A 124 3.98 7.38 -11.12
C LEU A 124 5.35 8.01 -10.86
N ARG A 125 6.44 7.31 -11.20
CA ARG A 125 7.81 7.84 -11.02
C ARG A 125 8.14 9.03 -11.93
N ARG A 126 7.55 9.08 -13.12
CA ARG A 126 7.71 10.26 -14.02
C ARG A 126 6.88 11.45 -13.56
N THR A 127 5.69 11.20 -13.04
CA THR A 127 4.77 12.25 -12.60
C THR A 127 5.17 12.83 -11.25
N PHE A 128 5.57 11.97 -10.32
CA PHE A 128 5.93 12.34 -8.96
C PHE A 128 7.41 12.03 -8.70
N VAL A 129 8.26 12.99 -9.00
CA VAL A 129 9.70 12.85 -8.77
C VAL A 129 9.97 12.64 -7.28
N GLN A 130 10.78 11.60 -6.94
CA GLN A 130 11.12 11.22 -5.57
C GLN A 130 9.93 10.72 -4.70
N ALA A 131 8.76 10.44 -5.28
CA ALA A 131 7.68 9.84 -4.53
C ALA A 131 8.04 8.47 -3.95
N ARG A 132 7.64 8.23 -2.72
CA ARG A 132 7.67 6.89 -2.13
C ARG A 132 6.42 6.14 -2.53
N ILE A 133 6.57 5.09 -3.32
CA ILE A 133 5.47 4.25 -3.78
C ILE A 133 5.44 3.01 -2.92
N MET A 134 4.34 2.76 -2.22
CA MET A 134 4.24 1.67 -1.28
C MET A 134 2.82 1.12 -1.17
N HIS A 135 2.71 -0.09 -0.65
CA HIS A 135 1.42 -0.70 -0.37
C HIS A 135 0.73 -0.03 0.82
N ARG A 136 -0.60 0.11 0.76
CA ARG A 136 -1.39 0.72 1.84
C ARG A 136 -1.27 0.00 3.19
N MET A 137 -0.87 -1.27 3.22
CA MET A 137 -0.63 -2.00 4.48
C MET A 137 0.52 -1.40 5.29
N VAL A 138 1.45 -0.68 4.66
CA VAL A 138 2.57 -0.03 5.35
C VAL A 138 2.08 1.00 6.38
N PRO A 139 1.33 2.04 6.00
CA PRO A 139 0.81 2.98 6.99
C PRO A 139 -0.21 2.33 7.93
N LEU A 140 -0.99 1.37 7.46
CA LEU A 140 -2.03 0.73 8.25
C LEU A 140 -1.44 -0.11 9.40
N THR A 141 -0.42 -0.93 9.13
CA THR A 141 0.26 -1.71 10.17
C THR A 141 0.97 -0.81 11.17
N ARG A 142 1.63 0.26 10.73
CA ARG A 142 2.28 1.23 11.62
C ARG A 142 1.26 1.96 12.51
N TYR A 143 0.12 2.33 11.96
CA TYR A 143 -0.95 2.95 12.73
C TYR A 143 -1.47 2.02 13.84
N PHE A 144 -1.79 0.77 13.52
CA PHE A 144 -2.30 -0.17 14.51
C PHE A 144 -1.23 -0.60 15.53
N GLU A 145 0.03 -0.68 15.13
CA GLU A 145 1.13 -0.87 16.08
C GLU A 145 1.20 0.27 17.09
N ALA A 146 1.15 1.52 16.62
CA ALA A 146 1.15 2.69 17.49
C ALA A 146 -0.05 2.70 18.45
N CYS A 147 -1.26 2.40 17.96
CA CYS A 147 -2.45 2.23 18.77
C CYS A 147 -2.28 1.11 19.80
N GLY A 148 -1.67 0.00 19.43
CA GLY A 148 -1.40 -1.14 20.31
C GLY A 148 -0.48 -0.78 21.47
N ARG A 149 0.57 -0.01 21.23
CA ARG A 149 1.49 0.46 22.27
C ARG A 149 0.79 1.34 23.33
N LEU A 150 -0.15 2.18 22.91
CA LEU A 150 -0.93 3.03 23.80
C LEU A 150 -1.92 2.25 24.68
N LEU A 151 -2.41 1.11 24.22
CA LEU A 151 -3.47 0.35 24.86
C LEU A 151 -2.97 -0.88 25.65
N GLY A 152 -1.64 -1.06 25.77
CA GLY A 152 -1.00 -2.19 26.45
C GLY A 152 -0.88 -3.44 25.57
N ASN A 153 0.16 -4.25 25.83
CA ASN A 153 0.74 -5.22 24.90
C ASN A 153 0.21 -6.66 24.98
N ALA A 154 -1.05 -6.87 25.32
CA ALA A 154 -1.63 -8.19 25.05
C ALA A 154 -1.84 -8.35 23.54
N GLY A 155 -1.67 -9.54 22.99
CA GLY A 155 -1.89 -9.82 21.58
C GLY A 155 -3.20 -9.21 21.10
N LYS A 156 -3.16 -8.47 19.99
CA LYS A 156 -4.32 -7.76 19.44
C LYS A 156 -4.48 -8.07 17.97
N MET A 157 -5.74 -8.25 17.60
CA MET A 157 -6.15 -8.36 16.22
C MET A 157 -7.00 -7.14 15.86
N HIS A 158 -6.61 -6.48 14.79
CA HIS A 158 -7.34 -5.36 14.21
C HIS A 158 -8.00 -5.82 12.92
N ILE A 159 -9.28 -5.50 12.78
CA ILE A 159 -10.06 -5.81 11.60
C ILE A 159 -10.46 -4.48 10.96
N HIS A 160 -10.03 -4.25 9.74
CA HIS A 160 -10.36 -3.08 8.96
C HIS A 160 -11.25 -3.49 7.78
N ARG A 161 -12.55 -3.21 7.89
CA ARG A 161 -13.52 -3.52 6.84
C ARG A 161 -13.51 -2.44 5.76
N ARG A 162 -13.47 -2.88 4.51
CA ARG A 162 -13.64 -2.07 3.31
C ARG A 162 -14.89 -2.54 2.53
N ALA A 163 -15.23 -1.84 1.44
CA ALA A 163 -16.41 -2.20 0.63
C ALA A 163 -16.33 -3.64 0.09
N HIS A 164 -15.16 -4.07 -0.37
CA HIS A 164 -14.98 -5.38 -1.04
C HIS A 164 -13.89 -6.25 -0.41
N ALA A 165 -13.38 -5.87 0.75
CA ALA A 165 -12.32 -6.61 1.42
C ALA A 165 -12.29 -6.37 2.93
N VAL A 166 -11.64 -7.27 3.64
CA VAL A 166 -11.33 -7.14 5.06
C VAL A 166 -9.82 -7.32 5.23
N ASP A 167 -9.20 -6.36 5.89
CA ASP A 167 -7.81 -6.47 6.31
C ASP A 167 -7.78 -6.99 7.74
N ILE A 168 -6.98 -8.00 7.98
CA ILE A 168 -6.72 -8.53 9.30
C ILE A 168 -5.25 -8.30 9.63
N ILE A 169 -5.00 -7.58 10.72
CA ILE A 169 -3.66 -7.26 11.20
C ILE A 169 -3.58 -7.70 12.65
N ALA A 170 -2.68 -8.59 12.96
CA ALA A 170 -2.48 -9.10 14.30
C ALA A 170 -1.06 -8.81 14.79
N PHE A 171 -1.00 -8.40 16.05
CA PHE A 171 0.25 -8.20 16.78
C PHE A 171 0.23 -9.09 18.02
N ASP A 172 1.40 -9.58 18.40
CA ASP A 172 1.64 -10.21 19.68
C ASP A 172 2.69 -9.41 20.48
N GLY A 173 3.16 -9.98 21.60
CA GLY A 173 4.16 -9.31 22.44
C GLY A 173 5.53 -9.09 21.78
N LYS A 174 5.76 -9.63 20.58
CA LYS A 174 7.03 -9.57 19.85
C LYS A 174 6.96 -8.74 18.57
N GLY A 175 5.76 -8.45 18.05
CA GLY A 175 5.59 -7.63 16.85
C GLY A 175 4.40 -8.02 16.00
N LEU A 176 4.50 -7.72 14.70
CA LEU A 176 3.50 -8.09 13.71
C LEU A 176 3.50 -9.61 13.50
N SER A 177 2.40 -10.28 13.79
CA SER A 177 2.25 -11.73 13.61
C SER A 177 1.50 -12.09 12.33
N MET A 178 0.61 -11.20 11.86
CA MET A 178 -0.13 -11.38 10.62
C MET A 178 -0.54 -10.04 10.03
N ALA A 179 -0.46 -9.91 8.71
CA ALA A 179 -1.12 -8.87 7.95
C ALA A 179 -1.60 -9.46 6.62
N ASN A 180 -2.90 -9.54 6.44
CA ASN A 180 -3.49 -10.11 5.22
C ASN A 180 -4.79 -9.40 4.84
N THR A 181 -5.13 -9.49 3.57
CA THR A 181 -6.36 -8.96 2.98
C THR A 181 -7.18 -10.11 2.44
N PHE A 182 -8.45 -10.13 2.80
CA PHE A 182 -9.41 -11.13 2.34
C PHE A 182 -10.49 -10.42 1.54
N ALA A 183 -10.70 -10.87 0.29
CA ALA A 183 -11.84 -10.41 -0.49
C ALA A 183 -13.14 -10.83 0.20
N THR A 184 -14.09 -9.91 0.33
CA THR A 184 -15.44 -10.26 0.75
C THR A 184 -16.24 -10.60 -0.49
N ALA A 185 -16.90 -11.75 -0.51
CA ALA A 185 -17.94 -12.02 -1.49
C ALA A 185 -18.97 -10.89 -1.37
N GLY A 186 -19.19 -10.13 -2.44
CA GLY A 186 -20.21 -9.09 -2.46
C GLY A 186 -21.54 -9.73 -2.09
N GLY A 187 -22.01 -9.49 -0.87
CA GLY A 187 -23.40 -9.71 -0.54
C GLY A 187 -24.17 -8.58 -1.20
N ASP A 188 -24.90 -8.88 -2.24
CA ASP A 188 -26.02 -8.06 -2.66
C ASP A 188 -27.03 -8.07 -1.51
N ASP A 189 -27.04 -7.03 -0.68
CA ASP A 189 -28.13 -6.68 0.22
C ASP A 189 -28.97 -5.56 -0.40
#